data_2a59fe8c1af853948ebdd02aaee0b6d3
#
_entry.id   2a59fe8c1af853948ebdd02aaee0b6d3
#
_cell.length_a   1.000
_cell.length_b   1.000
_cell.length_c   1.000
_cell.angle_alpha   90.00
_cell.angle_beta   90.00
_cell.angle_gamma   90.00
#
_symmetry.space_group_name_H-M   'P 1'
#
loop_
_entity.id
_entity.type
_entity.pdbx_description
1 polymer ?
#
loop_
_entity_poly.entity_id
_entity_poly.type
_entity_poly.pdbx_seq_one_letter_code
_entity_poly.pdbx_strand_id
1 'polypeptide(L)'
;MASPNSNYDDIFTTTLESRTGKLADNVSKNNALLSRLKAKNKIRPISGGSKIVEELEYGEGDMVWYNGYDAINYSPKQLFTAAEYQIKLCAVPVAISGEDMLKNSGREQMIDLFAKRISNAEKTMLNQMSAAVYGDGTASSGKAIG
;
A
#
# COMPACT_ATOMS: atom_id res chain seq x y z
N MET A 1 -13.34 -21.86 -26.66
CA MET A 1 -13.75 -20.58 -27.25
C MET A 1 -13.42 -19.50 -26.24
N ALA A 2 -12.52 -18.59 -26.58
CA ALA A 2 -12.25 -17.44 -25.70
C ALA A 2 -13.50 -16.56 -25.70
N SER A 3 -13.99 -16.18 -24.52
CA SER A 3 -15.10 -15.23 -24.40
C SER A 3 -14.64 -13.89 -25.01
N PRO A 4 -15.37 -13.32 -25.95
CA PRO A 4 -14.89 -12.17 -26.71
C PRO A 4 -14.89 -10.87 -25.88
N ASN A 5 -15.38 -10.89 -24.63
CA ASN A 5 -15.41 -9.66 -23.83
C ASN A 5 -15.58 -9.97 -22.33
N SER A 6 -14.49 -9.84 -21.58
CA SER A 6 -14.48 -10.05 -20.12
C SER A 6 -15.46 -9.14 -19.37
N ASN A 7 -15.85 -8.00 -19.96
CA ASN A 7 -16.83 -7.08 -19.37
C ASN A 7 -18.26 -7.63 -19.38
N TYR A 8 -18.60 -8.49 -20.34
CA TYR A 8 -19.91 -9.14 -20.37
C TYR A 8 -20.11 -10.11 -19.21
N ASP A 9 -19.05 -10.84 -18.84
CA ASP A 9 -19.15 -11.79 -17.73
C ASP A 9 -19.43 -11.10 -16.40
N ASP A 10 -18.84 -9.93 -16.16
CA ASP A 10 -19.12 -9.11 -14.97
C ASP A 10 -20.58 -8.63 -14.93
N ILE A 11 -21.14 -8.22 -16.07
CA ILE A 11 -22.52 -7.77 -16.19
C ILE A 11 -23.49 -8.93 -16.03
N PHE A 12 -23.27 -10.05 -16.73
CA PHE A 12 -24.08 -11.26 -16.59
C PHE A 12 -24.11 -11.75 -15.15
N THR A 13 -22.95 -11.77 -14.52
CA THR A 13 -22.79 -12.22 -13.14
C THR A 13 -23.48 -11.32 -12.13
N THR A 14 -23.59 -10.03 -12.42
CA THR A 14 -24.12 -9.05 -11.46
C THR A 14 -25.57 -8.63 -11.69
N THR A 15 -26.11 -8.77 -12.91
CA THR A 15 -27.45 -8.25 -13.27
C THR A 15 -28.46 -9.30 -13.71
N LEU A 16 -28.04 -10.40 -14.34
CA LEU A 16 -28.95 -11.35 -14.99
C LEU A 16 -29.32 -12.59 -14.16
N GLU A 17 -28.53 -12.95 -13.16
CA GLU A 17 -28.83 -14.09 -12.30
C GLU A 17 -29.57 -13.65 -11.03
N SER A 18 -30.62 -14.41 -10.66
CA SER A 18 -31.30 -14.24 -9.37
C SER A 18 -30.37 -14.62 -8.24
N ARG A 19 -29.78 -13.61 -7.60
CA ARG A 19 -28.82 -13.75 -6.51
C ARG A 19 -29.33 -13.14 -5.21
N THR A 20 -28.81 -13.62 -4.11
CA THR A 20 -29.13 -13.20 -2.74
C THR A 20 -28.69 -11.77 -2.40
N GLY A 21 -28.32 -10.93 -3.36
CA GLY A 21 -27.95 -9.51 -3.17
C GLY A 21 -26.65 -9.26 -2.39
N LYS A 22 -26.04 -10.30 -1.83
CA LYS A 22 -24.73 -10.21 -1.15
C LYS A 22 -23.65 -10.82 -2.03
N LEU A 23 -22.71 -10.00 -2.47
CA LEU A 23 -21.51 -10.49 -3.14
C LEU A 23 -20.59 -11.14 -2.10
N ALA A 24 -20.21 -12.40 -2.33
CA ALA A 24 -19.20 -13.06 -1.49
C ALA A 24 -17.85 -12.35 -1.65
N ASP A 25 -17.24 -11.94 -0.53
CA ASP A 25 -15.97 -11.26 -0.55
C ASP A 25 -14.82 -12.26 -0.43
N ASN A 26 -14.28 -12.66 -1.57
CA ASN A 26 -13.11 -13.55 -1.65
C ASN A 26 -11.78 -12.78 -1.82
N VAL A 27 -11.85 -11.46 -1.94
CA VAL A 27 -10.67 -10.61 -2.21
C VAL A 27 -10.09 -10.02 -0.93
N SER A 28 -10.91 -9.79 0.10
CA SER A 28 -10.45 -9.23 1.37
C SER A 28 -9.48 -10.18 2.06
N LYS A 29 -8.23 -9.78 2.13
CA LYS A 29 -7.21 -10.45 2.95
C LYS A 29 -7.07 -9.75 4.29
N ASN A 30 -6.76 -10.51 5.31
CA ASN A 30 -6.54 -9.96 6.64
C ASN A 30 -5.19 -9.23 6.70
N ASN A 31 -5.21 -7.92 6.52
CA ASN A 31 -4.03 -7.06 6.52
C ASN A 31 -3.55 -6.74 7.95
N ALA A 32 -3.18 -7.78 8.70
CA ALA A 32 -2.83 -7.69 10.12
C ALA A 32 -1.68 -6.70 10.38
N LEU A 33 -0.66 -6.66 9.50
CA LEU A 33 0.48 -5.74 9.65
C LEU A 33 0.05 -4.29 9.52
N LEU A 34 -0.66 -3.93 8.45
CA LEU A 34 -1.12 -2.55 8.23
C LEU A 34 -2.05 -2.09 9.34
N SER A 35 -2.96 -2.96 9.80
CA SER A 35 -3.84 -2.67 10.93
C SER A 35 -3.04 -2.39 12.21
N ARG A 36 -2.00 -3.17 12.46
CA ARG A 36 -1.14 -3.01 13.64
C ARG A 36 -0.28 -1.75 13.57
N LEU A 37 0.23 -1.39 12.38
CA LEU A 37 0.97 -0.15 12.16
C LEU A 37 0.08 1.08 12.37
N LYS A 38 -1.17 1.04 11.87
CA LYS A 38 -2.16 2.09 12.11
C LYS A 38 -2.50 2.23 13.60
N ALA A 39 -2.77 1.13 14.28
CA ALA A 39 -3.10 1.12 15.71
C ALA A 39 -1.96 1.67 16.58
N LYS A 40 -0.71 1.48 16.16
CA LYS A 40 0.48 2.00 16.85
C LYS A 40 0.90 3.40 16.38
N ASN A 41 0.14 4.07 15.54
CA ASN A 41 0.46 5.39 14.96
C ASN A 41 1.84 5.44 14.29
N LYS A 42 2.27 4.33 13.66
CA LYS A 42 3.54 4.26 12.92
C LYS A 42 3.44 4.76 11.48
N ILE A 43 2.22 5.03 11.01
CA ILE A 43 1.96 5.62 9.69
C ILE A 43 1.75 7.11 9.90
N ARG A 44 2.63 7.93 9.32
CA ARG A 44 2.56 9.39 9.42
C ARG A 44 2.27 10.00 8.05
N PRO A 45 1.35 10.96 7.95
CA PRO A 45 1.18 11.73 6.72
C PRO A 45 2.39 12.66 6.51
N ILE A 46 2.82 12.79 5.27
CA ILE A 46 3.90 13.68 4.86
C ILE A 46 3.30 14.77 3.98
N SER A 47 3.63 16.02 4.26
CA SER A 47 3.14 17.18 3.52
C SER A 47 4.14 17.66 2.47
N GLY A 48 4.45 16.82 1.48
CA GLY A 48 5.32 17.20 0.36
C GLY A 48 6.80 16.87 0.58
N GLY A 49 7.62 17.21 -0.41
CA GLY A 49 9.05 16.88 -0.48
C GLY A 49 9.36 15.87 -1.59
N SER A 50 10.57 15.84 -2.07
CA SER A 50 11.03 14.88 -3.08
C SER A 50 11.55 13.59 -2.47
N LYS A 51 12.04 13.64 -1.25
CA LYS A 51 12.60 12.52 -0.50
C LYS A 51 12.38 12.72 1.00
N ILE A 52 12.42 11.63 1.72
CA ILE A 52 12.38 11.59 3.18
C ILE A 52 13.78 11.28 3.65
N VAL A 53 14.26 12.06 4.62
CA VAL A 53 15.56 11.85 5.24
C VAL A 53 15.32 11.49 6.70
N GLU A 54 15.82 10.33 7.12
CA GLU A 54 15.78 9.87 8.51
C GLU A 54 17.20 9.84 9.05
N GLU A 55 17.43 10.51 10.17
CA GLU A 55 18.71 10.51 10.86
C GLU A 55 18.91 9.19 11.59
N LEU A 56 20.05 8.55 11.38
CA LEU A 56 20.40 7.28 11.99
C LEU A 56 21.66 7.45 12.85
N GLU A 57 21.58 7.01 14.08
CA GLU A 57 22.72 6.82 14.96
C GLU A 57 23.25 5.39 14.78
N TYR A 58 24.49 5.23 14.32
CA TYR A 58 25.06 3.92 14.00
C TYR A 58 26.30 3.56 14.82
N GLY A 59 26.82 4.49 15.60
CA GLY A 59 28.01 4.27 16.41
C GLY A 59 27.82 4.71 17.85
N GLU A 60 28.63 4.15 18.71
CA GLU A 60 28.74 4.57 20.12
C GLU A 60 30.00 5.40 20.34
N GLY A 61 29.91 6.37 21.23
CA GLY A 61 31.05 7.12 21.70
C GLY A 61 31.99 6.30 22.56
N ASP A 62 33.21 6.76 22.72
CA ASP A 62 34.19 6.10 23.62
C ASP A 62 33.94 6.51 25.06
N MET A 63 33.91 5.52 25.94
CA MET A 63 33.96 5.71 27.38
C MET A 63 35.38 5.37 27.85
N VAL A 64 36.03 6.33 28.50
CA VAL A 64 37.39 6.16 29.02
C VAL A 64 37.37 6.25 30.54
N TRP A 65 37.92 5.23 31.20
CA TRP A 65 38.20 5.27 32.63
C TRP A 65 39.56 5.94 32.85
N TYR A 66 39.62 6.92 33.69
CA TYR A 66 40.89 7.64 33.97
C TYR A 66 41.14 7.75 35.48
N ASN A 67 42.38 7.89 35.85
CA ASN A 67 42.78 8.11 37.22
C ASN A 67 43.64 9.39 37.29
N GLY A 68 43.21 10.34 38.11
CA GLY A 68 43.87 11.59 38.50
C GLY A 68 44.60 12.37 37.41
N TYR A 69 45.76 11.94 37.02
CA TYR A 69 46.65 12.62 36.06
C TYR A 69 46.75 11.94 34.68
N ASP A 70 45.88 10.98 34.38
CA ASP A 70 45.91 10.32 33.08
C ASP A 70 45.44 11.30 31.97
N ALA A 71 46.17 11.28 30.86
CA ALA A 71 45.77 12.05 29.67
C ALA A 71 44.62 11.35 28.96
N ILE A 72 43.46 11.99 28.90
CA ILE A 72 42.33 11.50 28.12
C ILE A 72 42.57 11.78 26.65
N ASN A 73 42.74 10.74 25.85
CA ASN A 73 42.89 10.88 24.42
C ASN A 73 41.49 11.00 23.79
N TYR A 74 41.18 12.18 23.25
CA TYR A 74 39.91 12.45 22.59
C TYR A 74 40.09 12.42 21.08
N SER A 75 39.34 11.54 20.40
CA SER A 75 39.31 11.48 18.96
C SER A 75 37.84 11.63 18.48
N PRO A 76 37.52 12.59 17.63
CA PRO A 76 36.18 12.75 17.13
C PRO A 76 35.79 11.56 16.26
N LYS A 77 34.62 10.99 16.51
CA LYS A 77 34.03 9.90 15.73
C LYS A 77 32.76 10.35 15.04
N GLN A 78 32.52 9.83 13.86
CA GLN A 78 31.26 10.01 13.18
C GLN A 78 30.25 8.98 13.73
N LEU A 79 29.21 9.46 14.42
CA LEU A 79 28.22 8.63 15.09
C LEU A 79 26.88 8.64 14.37
N PHE A 80 26.64 9.63 13.53
CA PHE A 80 25.37 9.86 12.86
C PHE A 80 25.51 9.76 11.36
N THR A 81 24.51 9.22 10.73
CA THR A 81 24.32 9.20 9.27
C THR A 81 22.86 9.48 8.94
N ALA A 82 22.53 9.62 7.67
CA ALA A 82 21.16 9.81 7.21
C ALA A 82 20.78 8.77 6.18
N ALA A 83 19.62 8.15 6.35
CA ALA A 83 18.99 7.32 5.34
C ALA A 83 18.03 8.17 4.50
N GLU A 84 18.15 8.07 3.19
CA GLU A 84 17.29 8.80 2.25
C GLU A 84 16.33 7.83 1.56
N TYR A 85 15.03 8.14 1.63
CA TYR A 85 13.98 7.37 1.02
C TYR A 85 13.27 8.20 -0.05
N GLN A 86 13.15 7.66 -1.25
CA GLN A 86 12.40 8.28 -2.33
C GLN A 86 10.91 8.02 -2.17
N ILE A 87 10.09 9.03 -2.46
CA ILE A 87 8.63 8.89 -2.49
C ILE A 87 8.23 8.02 -3.69
N LYS A 88 7.44 6.98 -3.42
CA LYS A 88 6.89 6.08 -4.43
C LYS A 88 5.40 6.35 -4.60
N LEU A 89 4.91 6.24 -5.83
CA LEU A 89 3.52 6.47 -6.17
C LEU A 89 2.88 5.16 -6.61
N CYS A 90 1.65 4.91 -6.16
CA CYS A 90 0.86 3.78 -6.61
C CYS A 90 -0.54 4.25 -7.03
N ALA A 91 -1.13 3.56 -8.00
CA ALA A 91 -2.48 3.81 -8.47
C ALA A 91 -3.15 2.49 -8.86
N VAL A 92 -4.45 2.40 -8.57
CA VAL A 92 -5.31 1.30 -9.03
C VAL A 92 -6.32 1.90 -10.00
N PRO A 93 -6.25 1.61 -11.30
CA PRO A 93 -7.20 2.14 -12.27
C PRO A 93 -8.57 1.46 -12.11
N VAL A 94 -9.63 2.25 -12.18
CA VAL A 94 -11.02 1.78 -12.25
C VAL A 94 -11.62 2.29 -13.55
N ALA A 95 -12.01 1.37 -14.43
CA ALA A 95 -12.64 1.71 -15.69
C ALA A 95 -14.01 1.02 -15.79
N ILE A 96 -14.98 1.74 -16.30
CA ILE A 96 -16.29 1.23 -16.65
C ILE A 96 -16.74 1.88 -17.96
N SER A 97 -17.32 1.10 -18.86
CA SER A 97 -17.83 1.66 -20.10
C SER A 97 -19.18 2.32 -19.88
N GLY A 98 -19.53 3.34 -20.71
CA GLY A 98 -20.85 3.95 -20.67
C GLY A 98 -21.97 2.97 -21.03
N GLU A 99 -21.68 1.98 -21.88
CA GLU A 99 -22.61 0.90 -22.24
C GLU A 99 -22.89 0.00 -21.02
N ASP A 100 -21.88 -0.36 -20.24
CA ASP A 100 -22.03 -1.16 -19.02
C ASP A 100 -22.89 -0.42 -17.99
N MET A 101 -22.69 0.89 -17.85
CA MET A 101 -23.53 1.73 -16.96
C MET A 101 -24.99 1.76 -17.40
N LEU A 102 -25.24 1.88 -18.69
CA LEU A 102 -26.62 1.90 -19.22
C LEU A 102 -27.31 0.54 -19.04
N LYS A 103 -26.61 -0.57 -19.29
CA LYS A 103 -27.14 -1.92 -19.11
C LYS A 103 -27.40 -2.27 -17.64
N ASN A 104 -26.60 -1.73 -16.73
CA ASN A 104 -26.75 -1.93 -15.29
C ASN A 104 -27.48 -0.74 -14.64
N SER A 105 -28.61 -0.33 -15.20
CA SER A 105 -29.42 0.80 -14.70
C SER A 105 -30.90 0.43 -14.61
N GLY A 106 -31.67 1.19 -13.81
CA GLY A 106 -33.09 1.06 -13.69
C GLY A 106 -33.55 0.02 -12.67
N ARG A 107 -34.79 -0.50 -12.85
CA ARG A 107 -35.44 -1.42 -11.90
C ARG A 107 -34.77 -2.81 -11.83
N GLU A 108 -34.08 -3.19 -12.89
CA GLU A 108 -33.39 -4.48 -13.01
C GLU A 108 -31.96 -4.46 -12.40
N GLN A 109 -31.54 -3.28 -11.90
CA GLN A 109 -30.25 -3.15 -11.23
C GLN A 109 -30.28 -3.86 -9.88
N MET A 110 -29.63 -5.00 -9.77
CA MET A 110 -29.51 -5.74 -8.51
C MET A 110 -28.31 -5.27 -7.68
N ILE A 111 -27.23 -4.85 -8.34
CA ILE A 111 -25.98 -4.42 -7.70
C ILE A 111 -25.49 -3.15 -8.39
N ASP A 112 -25.13 -2.14 -7.62
CA ASP A 112 -24.41 -0.98 -8.15
C ASP A 112 -22.99 -1.40 -8.57
N LEU A 113 -22.83 -1.66 -9.88
CA LEU A 113 -21.58 -2.13 -10.46
C LEU A 113 -20.44 -1.14 -10.24
N PHE A 114 -20.73 0.16 -10.36
CA PHE A 114 -19.72 1.21 -10.16
C PHE A 114 -19.20 1.23 -8.73
N ALA A 115 -20.09 1.24 -7.75
CA ALA A 115 -19.73 1.20 -6.33
C ALA A 115 -18.94 -0.07 -5.98
N LYS A 116 -19.30 -1.21 -6.56
CA LYS A 116 -18.60 -2.47 -6.35
C LYS A 116 -17.20 -2.49 -6.97
N ARG A 117 -17.01 -1.90 -8.15
CA ARG A 117 -15.68 -1.76 -8.76
C ARG A 117 -14.77 -0.84 -7.95
N ILE A 118 -15.28 0.27 -7.41
CA ILE A 118 -14.53 1.13 -6.50
C ILE A 118 -14.13 0.36 -5.23
N SER A 119 -15.06 -0.32 -4.59
CA SER A 119 -14.77 -1.12 -3.40
C SER A 119 -13.74 -2.21 -3.66
N ASN A 120 -13.80 -2.87 -4.82
CA ASN A 120 -12.80 -3.85 -5.23
C ASN A 120 -11.41 -3.20 -5.41
N ALA A 121 -11.35 -2.03 -6.05
CA ALA A 121 -10.09 -1.31 -6.22
C ALA A 121 -9.46 -0.89 -4.88
N GLU A 122 -10.27 -0.45 -3.91
CA GLU A 122 -9.80 -0.15 -2.55
C GLU A 122 -9.20 -1.38 -1.86
N LYS A 123 -9.90 -2.52 -1.93
CA LYS A 123 -9.38 -3.78 -1.38
C LYS A 123 -8.10 -4.23 -2.07
N THR A 124 -8.03 -4.10 -3.38
CA THR A 124 -6.84 -4.43 -4.19
C THR A 124 -5.67 -3.56 -3.76
N MET A 125 -5.88 -2.26 -3.60
CA MET A 125 -4.85 -1.33 -3.15
C MET A 125 -4.32 -1.72 -1.77
N LEU A 126 -5.19 -1.97 -0.80
CA LEU A 126 -4.80 -2.37 0.56
C LEU A 126 -4.02 -3.69 0.57
N ASN A 127 -4.48 -4.68 -0.20
CA ASN A 127 -3.82 -5.99 -0.28
C ASN A 127 -2.43 -5.87 -0.93
N GLN A 128 -2.32 -5.11 -2.01
CA GLN A 128 -1.04 -4.92 -2.69
C GLN A 128 -0.07 -4.06 -1.88
N MET A 129 -0.53 -3.02 -1.19
CA MET A 129 0.30 -2.28 -0.25
C MET A 129 0.82 -3.17 0.88
N SER A 130 -0.05 -4.02 1.44
CA SER A 130 0.36 -4.96 2.47
C SER A 130 1.43 -5.94 1.96
N ALA A 131 1.27 -6.45 0.75
CA ALA A 131 2.26 -7.34 0.13
C ALA A 131 3.59 -6.62 -0.16
N ALA A 132 3.52 -5.37 -0.62
CA ALA A 132 4.69 -4.59 -0.96
C ALA A 132 5.57 -4.26 0.26
N VAL A 133 4.99 -4.08 1.43
CA VAL A 133 5.75 -3.86 2.70
C VAL A 133 6.65 -5.05 3.05
N TYR A 134 6.34 -6.26 2.56
CA TYR A 134 7.20 -7.44 2.73
C TYR A 134 8.15 -7.67 1.53
N GLY A 135 8.11 -6.81 0.54
CA GLY A 135 8.96 -6.89 -0.65
C GLY A 135 10.34 -6.29 -0.40
N ASP A 136 11.22 -6.49 -1.36
CA ASP A 136 12.59 -5.96 -1.38
C ASP A 136 12.71 -4.65 -2.19
N GLY A 137 11.61 -4.08 -2.66
CA GLY A 137 11.58 -2.86 -3.47
C GLY A 137 12.03 -3.02 -4.92
N THR A 138 12.43 -4.23 -5.35
CA THR A 138 12.91 -4.46 -6.73
C THR A 138 11.78 -4.62 -7.74
N ALA A 139 10.57 -4.91 -7.29
CA ALA A 139 9.41 -5.09 -8.13
C ALA A 139 9.13 -3.83 -8.98
N SER A 140 8.59 -4.03 -10.19
CA SER A 140 8.30 -2.96 -11.14
C SER A 140 9.52 -2.09 -11.47
N SER A 141 10.69 -2.70 -11.63
CA SER A 141 11.96 -2.02 -11.93
C SER A 141 12.36 -0.97 -10.87
N GLY A 142 12.20 -1.32 -9.59
CA GLY A 142 12.55 -0.47 -8.45
C GLY A 142 11.54 0.64 -8.15
N LYS A 143 10.35 0.60 -8.75
CA LYS A 143 9.26 1.56 -8.47
C LYS A 143 8.39 1.15 -7.27
N ALA A 144 8.44 -0.11 -6.87
CA ALA A 144 7.71 -0.60 -5.71
C ALA A 144 8.35 -0.13 -4.39
N ILE A 145 7.56 -0.17 -3.33
CA ILE A 145 8.05 -0.05 -1.95
C ILE A 145 8.59 -1.40 -1.48
N GLY A 146 9.60 -1.41 -0.66
CA GLY A 146 10.18 -2.59 -0.03
C GLY A 146 10.82 -2.22 1.28
#